data_6d7ee703f6b8d0a35324607f39a08ea5
#
_entry.id   6d7ee703f6b8d0a35324607f39a08ea5
#
_cell.length_a   1.000
_cell.length_b   1.000
_cell.length_c   1.000
_cell.angle_alpha   90.00
_cell.angle_beta   90.00
_cell.angle_gamma   90.00
#
_symmetry.space_group_name_H-M   'P 1'
#
loop_
_entity.id
_entity.type
_entity.pdbx_description
1 polymer ?
#
loop_
_entity_poly.entity_id
_entity_poly.type
_entity_poly.pdbx_seq_one_letter_code
_entity_poly.pdbx_strand_id
1 'polypeptide(L)'
;MATVKIGFVGCGAISGIYLENITKRFKEIEIIGVCDLIPERAENAVKNYNIPKLYKDMYELFADPEVDIVLNITRPYEHYGVTMAALKAGKHVYSEKPLAASLEEGKEIMALAKEKGLMLGGAPDTFLGAGIQTCRKLIDDGVIGDLVGCAGFMICHGHETWHPDPEFYYKYGGGPMFDMGPYYLTALVNLVGNVEAVSAMTRTTFKERLITSQPHNGEIIKVDVPTLYAGNMRFVNGAIGTLYTTFDVYYPGQARLEVYGSEGTLFVPDPNGFGGPVKLFKPGEGMKDIDLQFDYPDNSRALGLADMAKALQTGRPFRANCNQTFHVLEIMEGFAKSGREGHEIPIESRFERQPQMNPAMEHGILD
;
A
#
# COMPACT_ATOMS: atom_id res chain seq x y z
N MET A 1 21.24 -9.18 -16.33
CA MET A 1 20.70 -10.31 -15.55
C MET A 1 19.47 -10.85 -16.27
N ALA A 2 19.05 -12.08 -16.02
CA ALA A 2 17.80 -12.59 -16.60
C ALA A 2 16.61 -11.83 -16.02
N THR A 3 15.57 -11.58 -16.84
CA THR A 3 14.33 -10.94 -16.41
C THR A 3 13.58 -11.84 -15.43
N VAL A 4 13.01 -11.28 -14.37
CA VAL A 4 12.19 -12.01 -13.40
C VAL A 4 10.77 -12.18 -13.95
N LYS A 5 10.27 -13.39 -13.94
CA LYS A 5 9.02 -13.78 -14.57
C LYS A 5 7.85 -13.71 -13.61
N ILE A 6 6.85 -12.91 -13.96
CA ILE A 6 5.69 -12.60 -13.13
C ILE A 6 4.47 -13.39 -13.59
N GLY A 7 3.86 -14.15 -12.67
CA GLY A 7 2.52 -14.67 -12.81
C GLY A 7 1.50 -13.70 -12.20
N PHE A 8 0.50 -13.28 -12.95
CA PHE A 8 -0.41 -12.20 -12.61
C PHE A 8 -1.79 -12.75 -12.26
N VAL A 9 -2.25 -12.57 -11.01
CA VAL A 9 -3.53 -13.07 -10.51
C VAL A 9 -4.48 -11.93 -10.19
N GLY A 10 -5.60 -11.87 -10.93
CA GLY A 10 -6.63 -10.84 -10.81
C GLY A 10 -6.47 -9.71 -11.83
N CYS A 11 -7.42 -9.58 -12.75
CA CYS A 11 -7.46 -8.57 -13.80
C CYS A 11 -8.61 -7.56 -13.56
N GLY A 12 -8.76 -7.11 -12.30
CA GLY A 12 -9.78 -6.16 -11.87
C GLY A 12 -9.44 -4.69 -12.18
N ALA A 13 -10.12 -3.75 -11.50
CA ALA A 13 -10.04 -2.31 -11.78
C ALA A 13 -8.62 -1.73 -11.72
N ILE A 14 -7.80 -2.15 -10.75
CA ILE A 14 -6.43 -1.62 -10.59
C ILE A 14 -5.40 -2.29 -11.50
N SER A 15 -5.72 -3.43 -12.13
CA SER A 15 -4.76 -4.22 -12.90
C SER A 15 -4.16 -3.47 -14.09
N GLY A 16 -4.94 -2.59 -14.72
CA GLY A 16 -4.49 -1.86 -15.92
C GLY A 16 -3.19 -1.10 -15.72
N ILE A 17 -3.03 -0.38 -14.61
CA ILE A 17 -1.80 0.38 -14.35
C ILE A 17 -0.60 -0.53 -14.06
N TYR A 18 -0.81 -1.67 -13.38
CA TYR A 18 0.25 -2.66 -13.17
C TYR A 18 0.69 -3.29 -14.49
N LEU A 19 -0.27 -3.75 -15.31
CA LEU A 19 -0.01 -4.32 -16.63
C LEU A 19 0.77 -3.34 -17.51
N GLU A 20 0.34 -2.08 -17.54
CA GLU A 20 1.01 -1.04 -18.31
C GLU A 20 2.44 -0.78 -17.83
N ASN A 21 2.64 -0.58 -16.54
CA ASN A 21 3.96 -0.28 -15.99
C ASN A 21 4.94 -1.44 -16.14
N ILE A 22 4.50 -2.68 -15.88
CA ILE A 22 5.36 -3.87 -16.03
C ILE A 22 5.76 -4.06 -17.49
N THR A 23 4.83 -3.89 -18.43
CA THR A 23 5.12 -4.12 -19.85
C THR A 23 5.90 -2.99 -20.53
N LYS A 24 5.80 -1.75 -20.02
CA LYS A 24 6.37 -0.58 -20.71
C LYS A 24 7.49 0.13 -19.96
N ARG A 25 7.55 0.00 -18.64
CA ARG A 25 8.42 0.83 -17.79
C ARG A 25 9.56 0.04 -17.15
N PHE A 26 9.27 -1.11 -16.51
CA PHE A 26 10.28 -1.85 -15.76
C PHE A 26 10.95 -2.91 -16.62
N LYS A 27 12.29 -2.82 -16.76
CA LYS A 27 13.08 -3.69 -17.64
C LYS A 27 13.47 -5.03 -17.00
N GLU A 28 13.32 -5.13 -15.68
CA GLU A 28 13.80 -6.28 -14.89
C GLU A 28 12.74 -7.34 -14.66
N ILE A 29 11.48 -7.03 -15.00
CA ILE A 29 10.32 -7.91 -14.81
C ILE A 29 9.53 -8.07 -16.10
N GLU A 30 8.96 -9.25 -16.31
CA GLU A 30 8.06 -9.53 -17.42
C GLU A 30 6.86 -10.37 -16.98
N ILE A 31 5.68 -10.08 -17.50
CA ILE A 31 4.49 -10.89 -17.25
C ILE A 31 4.50 -12.05 -18.24
N ILE A 32 4.60 -13.27 -17.72
CA ILE A 32 4.56 -14.47 -18.56
C ILE A 32 3.18 -15.09 -18.67
N GLY A 33 2.26 -14.73 -17.79
CA GLY A 33 0.88 -15.19 -17.86
C GLY A 33 -0.02 -14.61 -16.81
N VAL A 34 -1.31 -14.69 -17.07
CA VAL A 34 -2.38 -14.13 -16.22
C VAL A 34 -3.51 -15.13 -15.99
N CYS A 35 -4.23 -14.96 -14.89
CA CYS A 35 -5.53 -15.58 -14.64
C CYS A 35 -6.48 -14.65 -13.91
N ASP A 36 -7.78 -14.84 -14.07
CA ASP A 36 -8.86 -14.17 -13.33
C ASP A 36 -10.05 -15.13 -13.17
N LEU A 37 -10.84 -14.95 -12.11
CA LEU A 37 -12.08 -15.72 -11.92
C LEU A 37 -13.12 -15.42 -13.01
N ILE A 38 -13.01 -14.25 -13.65
CA ILE A 38 -13.81 -13.85 -14.81
C ILE A 38 -12.92 -13.98 -16.06
N PRO A 39 -13.03 -15.07 -16.85
CA PRO A 39 -12.11 -15.38 -17.94
C PRO A 39 -11.94 -14.25 -18.96
N GLU A 40 -13.01 -13.54 -19.29
CA GLU A 40 -13.00 -12.42 -20.24
C GLU A 40 -12.02 -11.30 -19.82
N ARG A 41 -11.85 -11.06 -18.51
CA ARG A 41 -10.89 -10.05 -18.00
C ARG A 41 -9.45 -10.48 -18.29
N ALA A 42 -9.12 -11.74 -18.07
CA ALA A 42 -7.80 -12.28 -18.34
C ALA A 42 -7.52 -12.35 -19.86
N GLU A 43 -8.50 -12.74 -20.67
CA GLU A 43 -8.43 -12.72 -22.14
C GLU A 43 -8.16 -11.30 -22.68
N ASN A 44 -8.86 -10.31 -22.15
CA ASN A 44 -8.64 -8.90 -22.50
C ASN A 44 -7.23 -8.44 -22.12
N ALA A 45 -6.72 -8.83 -20.94
CA ALA A 45 -5.36 -8.52 -20.52
C ALA A 45 -4.32 -9.13 -21.47
N VAL A 46 -4.46 -10.42 -21.82
CA VAL A 46 -3.61 -11.11 -22.80
C VAL A 46 -3.57 -10.37 -24.13
N LYS A 47 -4.74 -10.02 -24.66
CA LYS A 47 -4.86 -9.33 -25.95
C LYS A 47 -4.28 -7.92 -25.95
N ASN A 48 -4.55 -7.14 -24.89
CA ASN A 48 -4.19 -5.73 -24.86
C ASN A 48 -2.69 -5.50 -24.53
N TYR A 49 -2.06 -6.44 -23.80
CA TYR A 49 -0.67 -6.33 -23.37
C TYR A 49 0.25 -7.39 -23.96
N ASN A 50 -0.23 -8.22 -24.93
CA ASN A 50 0.52 -9.28 -25.59
C ASN A 50 1.15 -10.28 -24.59
N ILE A 51 0.40 -10.68 -23.56
CA ILE A 51 0.89 -11.58 -22.52
C ILE A 51 0.96 -13.01 -23.11
N PRO A 52 2.09 -13.75 -22.91
CA PRO A 52 2.30 -15.05 -23.56
C PRO A 52 1.29 -16.13 -23.20
N LYS A 53 0.87 -16.20 -21.91
CA LYS A 53 0.06 -17.31 -21.39
C LYS A 53 -1.24 -16.80 -20.73
N LEU A 54 -2.34 -17.50 -21.05
CA LEU A 54 -3.59 -17.44 -20.33
C LEU A 54 -3.73 -18.72 -19.51
N TYR A 55 -3.77 -18.63 -18.20
CA TYR A 55 -3.99 -19.77 -17.33
C TYR A 55 -5.48 -19.92 -17.00
N LYS A 56 -5.93 -21.15 -16.89
CA LYS A 56 -7.31 -21.48 -16.54
C LYS A 56 -7.68 -20.99 -15.14
N ASP A 57 -6.75 -21.10 -14.21
CA ASP A 57 -6.91 -20.69 -12.83
C ASP A 57 -5.53 -20.40 -12.19
N MET A 58 -5.54 -19.92 -10.94
CA MET A 58 -4.32 -19.61 -10.21
C MET A 58 -3.47 -20.85 -9.90
N TYR A 59 -4.05 -22.04 -9.80
CA TYR A 59 -3.29 -23.26 -9.48
C TYR A 59 -2.47 -23.72 -10.68
N GLU A 60 -2.99 -23.59 -11.90
CA GLU A 60 -2.23 -23.83 -13.12
C GLU A 60 -1.07 -22.83 -13.24
N LEU A 61 -1.33 -21.54 -12.95
CA LEU A 61 -0.28 -20.51 -12.92
C LEU A 61 0.80 -20.83 -11.87
N PHE A 62 0.42 -21.25 -10.66
CA PHE A 62 1.38 -21.60 -9.60
C PHE A 62 2.18 -22.86 -9.91
N ALA A 63 1.62 -23.79 -10.71
CA ALA A 63 2.31 -25.01 -11.14
C ALA A 63 3.35 -24.77 -12.25
N ASP A 64 3.29 -23.61 -12.93
CA ASP A 64 4.26 -23.29 -13.98
C ASP A 64 5.65 -22.99 -13.36
N PRO A 65 6.70 -23.81 -13.69
CA PRO A 65 8.03 -23.61 -13.13
C PRO A 65 8.70 -22.32 -13.61
N GLU A 66 8.21 -21.70 -14.67
CA GLU A 66 8.75 -20.45 -15.18
C GLU A 66 8.31 -19.22 -14.36
N VAL A 67 7.26 -19.31 -13.54
CA VAL A 67 6.82 -18.21 -12.67
C VAL A 67 7.76 -18.10 -11.48
N ASP A 68 8.42 -16.96 -11.34
CA ASP A 68 9.29 -16.64 -10.19
C ASP A 68 8.50 -15.96 -9.06
N ILE A 69 7.75 -14.93 -9.40
CA ILE A 69 6.95 -14.13 -8.44
C ILE A 69 5.48 -14.13 -8.88
N VAL A 70 4.59 -14.39 -7.95
CA VAL A 70 3.14 -14.20 -8.12
C VAL A 70 2.79 -12.78 -7.69
N LEU A 71 2.19 -12.01 -8.60
CA LEU A 71 1.57 -10.72 -8.30
C LEU A 71 0.09 -10.95 -8.03
N ASN A 72 -0.31 -10.76 -6.76
CA ASN A 72 -1.68 -10.95 -6.30
C ASN A 72 -2.42 -9.61 -6.26
N ILE A 73 -3.32 -9.37 -7.22
CA ILE A 73 -4.17 -8.16 -7.32
C ILE A 73 -5.65 -8.56 -7.24
N THR A 74 -5.98 -9.48 -6.38
CA THR A 74 -7.34 -9.91 -6.13
C THR A 74 -8.06 -8.93 -5.19
N ARG A 75 -9.23 -9.25 -4.68
CA ARG A 75 -9.93 -8.42 -3.68
C ARG A 75 -9.29 -8.58 -2.30
N PRO A 76 -9.41 -7.59 -1.41
CA PRO A 76 -8.77 -7.62 -0.09
C PRO A 76 -9.01 -8.89 0.73
N TYR A 77 -10.24 -9.43 0.71
CA TYR A 77 -10.61 -10.65 1.42
C TYR A 77 -10.11 -11.94 0.74
N GLU A 78 -9.63 -11.87 -0.50
CA GLU A 78 -9.02 -13.01 -1.23
C GLU A 78 -7.49 -13.02 -1.11
N HIS A 79 -6.87 -11.92 -0.67
CA HIS A 79 -5.40 -11.79 -0.61
C HIS A 79 -4.76 -12.93 0.18
N TYR A 80 -5.33 -13.28 1.33
CA TYR A 80 -4.85 -14.36 2.17
C TYR A 80 -4.84 -15.71 1.44
N GLY A 81 -5.99 -16.12 0.88
CA GLY A 81 -6.14 -17.41 0.22
C GLY A 81 -5.20 -17.59 -0.96
N VAL A 82 -5.11 -16.57 -1.83
CA VAL A 82 -4.23 -16.57 -3.01
C VAL A 82 -2.76 -16.58 -2.61
N THR A 83 -2.35 -15.73 -1.66
CA THR A 83 -0.97 -15.64 -1.17
C THR A 83 -0.53 -16.95 -0.52
N MET A 84 -1.36 -17.54 0.35
CA MET A 84 -1.08 -18.83 0.97
C MET A 84 -0.91 -19.96 -0.05
N ALA A 85 -1.76 -20.00 -1.08
CA ALA A 85 -1.67 -21.02 -2.13
C ALA A 85 -0.38 -20.86 -2.96
N ALA A 86 -0.01 -19.64 -3.34
CA ALA A 86 1.22 -19.35 -4.06
C ALA A 86 2.48 -19.71 -3.25
N LEU A 87 2.52 -19.33 -1.95
CA LEU A 87 3.62 -19.70 -1.05
C LEU A 87 3.72 -21.22 -0.87
N LYS A 88 2.59 -21.94 -0.72
CA LYS A 88 2.58 -23.42 -0.66
C LYS A 88 3.15 -24.05 -1.93
N ALA A 89 2.90 -23.45 -3.09
CA ALA A 89 3.45 -23.87 -4.37
C ALA A 89 4.94 -23.48 -4.58
N GLY A 90 5.57 -22.81 -3.59
CA GLY A 90 6.98 -22.43 -3.65
C GLY A 90 7.25 -21.15 -4.45
N LYS A 91 6.25 -20.31 -4.66
CA LYS A 91 6.39 -19.04 -5.37
C LYS A 91 6.65 -17.88 -4.41
N HIS A 92 7.54 -16.95 -4.80
CA HIS A 92 7.61 -15.64 -4.18
C HIS A 92 6.31 -14.87 -4.43
N VAL A 93 5.90 -13.97 -3.53
CA VAL A 93 4.63 -13.26 -3.67
C VAL A 93 4.80 -11.76 -3.43
N TYR A 94 4.20 -10.97 -4.32
CA TYR A 94 3.93 -9.55 -4.08
C TYR A 94 2.41 -9.33 -4.13
N SER A 95 1.81 -8.83 -3.04
CA SER A 95 0.36 -8.68 -2.92
C SER A 95 -0.06 -7.22 -2.92
N GLU A 96 -1.23 -6.93 -3.48
CA GLU A 96 -1.89 -5.64 -3.27
C GLU A 96 -2.27 -5.46 -1.78
N LYS A 97 -2.53 -4.21 -1.45
CA LYS A 97 -2.95 -3.82 -0.08
C LYS A 97 -4.45 -4.10 0.17
N PRO A 98 -4.82 -4.35 1.42
CA PRO A 98 -3.96 -4.66 2.58
C PRO A 98 -3.29 -6.03 2.45
N LEU A 99 -2.22 -6.28 3.21
CA LEU A 99 -1.51 -7.58 3.20
C LEU A 99 -2.48 -8.75 3.43
N ALA A 100 -3.42 -8.56 4.36
CA ALA A 100 -4.50 -9.49 4.69
C ALA A 100 -5.68 -8.69 5.27
N ALA A 101 -6.84 -9.34 5.43
CA ALA A 101 -8.03 -8.72 6.02
C ALA A 101 -8.03 -8.78 7.57
N SER A 102 -7.13 -9.57 8.18
CA SER A 102 -6.92 -9.64 9.63
C SER A 102 -5.46 -9.83 10.00
N LEU A 103 -5.14 -9.55 11.28
CA LEU A 103 -3.80 -9.75 11.81
C LEU A 103 -3.41 -11.24 11.88
N GLU A 104 -4.36 -12.11 12.18
CA GLU A 104 -4.16 -13.55 12.22
C GLU A 104 -3.77 -14.10 10.85
N GLU A 105 -4.50 -13.74 9.81
CA GLU A 105 -4.15 -14.09 8.44
C GLU A 105 -2.76 -13.56 8.06
N GLY A 106 -2.44 -12.33 8.43
CA GLY A 106 -1.12 -11.74 8.24
C GLY A 106 0.00 -12.56 8.90
N LYS A 107 -0.20 -13.01 10.16
CA LYS A 107 0.75 -13.86 10.89
C LYS A 107 0.98 -15.19 10.19
N GLU A 108 -0.07 -15.83 9.71
CA GLU A 108 0.03 -17.12 9.00
C GLU A 108 0.80 -16.98 7.68
N ILE A 109 0.53 -15.92 6.89
CA ILE A 109 1.26 -15.62 5.66
C ILE A 109 2.75 -15.41 5.96
N MET A 110 3.07 -14.58 6.97
CA MET A 110 4.45 -14.29 7.37
C MET A 110 5.19 -15.55 7.82
N ALA A 111 4.52 -16.39 8.63
CA ALA A 111 5.10 -17.64 9.13
C ALA A 111 5.42 -18.60 7.99
N LEU A 112 4.49 -18.79 7.04
CA LEU A 112 4.68 -19.67 5.89
C LEU A 112 5.79 -19.18 4.94
N ALA A 113 5.82 -17.87 4.66
CA ALA A 113 6.87 -17.27 3.82
C ALA A 113 8.27 -17.52 4.44
N LYS A 114 8.39 -17.29 5.75
CA LYS A 114 9.63 -17.54 6.51
C LYS A 114 10.00 -19.02 6.51
N GLU A 115 9.06 -19.93 6.80
CA GLU A 115 9.27 -21.37 6.80
C GLU A 115 9.84 -21.86 5.47
N LYS A 116 9.30 -21.37 4.37
CA LYS A 116 9.70 -21.78 3.02
C LYS A 116 10.90 -21.01 2.46
N GLY A 117 11.41 -20.00 3.18
CA GLY A 117 12.48 -19.12 2.69
C GLY A 117 12.09 -18.31 1.47
N LEU A 118 10.80 -17.97 1.31
CA LEU A 118 10.27 -17.23 0.19
C LEU A 118 10.17 -15.73 0.50
N MET A 119 10.42 -14.91 -0.51
CA MET A 119 10.21 -13.47 -0.41
C MET A 119 8.71 -13.18 -0.46
N LEU A 120 8.29 -12.28 0.43
CA LEU A 120 6.93 -11.76 0.50
C LEU A 120 6.99 -10.25 0.61
N GLY A 121 6.36 -9.55 -0.31
CA GLY A 121 6.22 -8.11 -0.35
C GLY A 121 4.78 -7.68 -0.59
N GLY A 122 4.54 -6.38 -0.50
CA GLY A 122 3.20 -5.88 -0.77
C GLY A 122 3.13 -4.38 -0.95
N ALA A 123 2.08 -3.98 -1.65
CA ALA A 123 1.66 -2.60 -1.78
C ALA A 123 1.20 -2.01 -0.41
N PRO A 124 1.14 -0.69 -0.29
CA PRO A 124 1.40 0.27 -1.35
C PRO A 124 2.89 0.50 -1.56
N ASP A 125 3.28 0.70 -2.80
CA ASP A 125 4.64 1.06 -3.21
C ASP A 125 4.80 2.56 -3.53
N THR A 126 3.76 3.34 -3.31
CA THR A 126 3.75 4.80 -3.51
C THR A 126 4.80 5.54 -2.69
N PHE A 127 5.19 4.98 -1.53
CA PHE A 127 6.27 5.55 -0.70
C PHE A 127 7.65 5.51 -1.37
N LEU A 128 7.82 4.72 -2.42
CA LEU A 128 9.03 4.67 -3.25
C LEU A 128 9.05 5.76 -4.33
N GLY A 129 7.93 6.44 -4.55
CA GLY A 129 7.82 7.54 -5.51
C GLY A 129 8.59 8.78 -5.10
N ALA A 130 8.86 9.63 -6.09
CA ALA A 130 9.68 10.84 -5.97
C ALA A 130 9.28 11.74 -4.78
N GLY A 131 7.97 11.90 -4.53
CA GLY A 131 7.48 12.80 -3.49
C GLY A 131 7.85 12.35 -2.08
N ILE A 132 7.50 11.12 -1.70
CA ILE A 132 7.79 10.61 -0.35
C ILE A 132 9.28 10.35 -0.17
N GLN A 133 9.99 9.88 -1.20
CA GLN A 133 11.45 9.71 -1.14
C GLN A 133 12.17 11.06 -0.95
N THR A 134 11.70 12.15 -1.57
CA THR A 134 12.22 13.50 -1.31
C THR A 134 11.96 13.93 0.13
N CYS A 135 10.76 13.71 0.67
CA CYS A 135 10.46 13.97 2.08
C CYS A 135 11.36 13.15 3.00
N ARG A 136 11.54 11.86 2.69
CA ARG A 136 12.41 10.95 3.44
C ARG A 136 13.85 11.44 3.49
N LYS A 137 14.40 11.88 2.35
CA LYS A 137 15.74 12.43 2.26
C LYS A 137 15.91 13.69 3.11
N LEU A 138 14.96 14.62 3.06
CA LEU A 138 15.00 15.84 3.88
C LEU A 138 15.01 15.53 5.38
N ILE A 139 14.29 14.49 5.81
CA ILE A 139 14.29 14.03 7.21
C ILE A 139 15.62 13.39 7.56
N ASP A 140 16.11 12.46 6.74
CA ASP A 140 17.38 11.75 7.00
C ASP A 140 18.59 12.68 6.94
N ASP A 141 18.53 13.75 6.14
CA ASP A 141 19.54 14.83 6.10
C ASP A 141 19.43 15.81 7.29
N GLY A 142 18.46 15.65 8.18
CA GLY A 142 18.26 16.49 9.37
C GLY A 142 17.67 17.88 9.08
N VAL A 143 17.09 18.10 7.88
CA VAL A 143 16.61 19.43 7.45
C VAL A 143 15.54 20.02 8.36
N ILE A 144 14.72 19.18 9.00
CA ILE A 144 13.67 19.62 9.93
C ILE A 144 14.05 19.40 11.41
N GLY A 145 15.31 19.01 11.69
CA GLY A 145 15.76 18.69 13.05
C GLY A 145 15.20 17.37 13.58
N ASP A 146 15.07 17.27 14.92
CA ASP A 146 14.53 16.08 15.58
C ASP A 146 13.02 15.96 15.35
N LEU A 147 12.57 14.73 15.10
CA LEU A 147 11.15 14.46 14.87
C LEU A 147 10.31 14.66 16.13
N VAL A 148 9.33 15.53 16.07
CA VAL A 148 8.39 15.86 17.15
C VAL A 148 7.07 15.10 16.98
N GLY A 149 6.57 14.99 15.73
CA GLY A 149 5.31 14.33 15.48
C GLY A 149 4.88 14.37 14.01
N CYS A 150 3.65 13.90 13.77
CA CYS A 150 3.06 13.91 12.44
C CYS A 150 1.53 13.95 12.48
N ALA A 151 0.89 14.31 11.37
CA ALA A 151 -0.56 14.24 11.22
C ALA A 151 -0.96 13.78 9.85
N GLY A 152 -1.98 12.91 9.78
CA GLY A 152 -2.57 12.42 8.54
C GLY A 152 -4.09 12.57 8.55
N PHE A 153 -4.66 13.09 7.45
CA PHE A 153 -6.11 13.27 7.29
C PHE A 153 -6.55 12.76 5.93
N MET A 154 -7.21 11.62 5.94
CA MET A 154 -7.88 11.01 4.79
C MET A 154 -9.38 11.24 4.94
N ILE A 155 -9.96 12.12 4.16
CA ILE A 155 -11.34 12.57 4.31
C ILE A 155 -12.05 12.53 2.97
N CYS A 156 -13.08 11.69 2.85
CA CYS A 156 -13.99 11.67 1.71
C CYS A 156 -15.39 11.20 2.12
N HIS A 157 -16.34 11.25 1.18
CA HIS A 157 -17.73 10.79 1.42
C HIS A 157 -18.01 9.40 0.85
N GLY A 158 -16.97 8.55 0.75
CA GLY A 158 -17.11 7.17 0.27
C GLY A 158 -17.04 7.02 -1.24
N HIS A 159 -17.35 5.82 -1.74
CA HIS A 159 -17.09 5.40 -3.11
C HIS A 159 -18.36 4.99 -3.89
N GLU A 160 -19.51 5.00 -3.24
CA GLU A 160 -20.79 4.56 -3.80
C GLU A 160 -21.34 5.45 -4.92
N THR A 161 -20.72 6.61 -5.15
CA THR A 161 -21.15 7.55 -6.20
C THR A 161 -20.41 7.35 -7.52
N TRP A 162 -19.26 6.66 -7.52
CA TRP A 162 -18.39 6.57 -8.70
C TRP A 162 -17.84 5.17 -8.97
N HIS A 163 -17.64 4.34 -7.94
CA HIS A 163 -17.07 3.00 -8.13
C HIS A 163 -18.14 2.04 -8.69
N PRO A 164 -17.81 1.21 -9.71
CA PRO A 164 -18.80 0.30 -10.32
C PRO A 164 -19.26 -0.84 -9.41
N ASP A 165 -18.48 -1.19 -8.38
CA ASP A 165 -18.79 -2.25 -7.41
C ASP A 165 -18.31 -1.78 -6.02
N PRO A 166 -19.07 -0.87 -5.34
CA PRO A 166 -18.58 -0.20 -4.13
C PRO A 166 -18.84 -0.99 -2.84
N GLU A 167 -19.55 -2.11 -2.85
CA GLU A 167 -19.97 -2.81 -1.63
C GLU A 167 -18.81 -3.25 -0.75
N PHE A 168 -17.72 -3.77 -1.33
CA PHE A 168 -16.58 -4.29 -0.59
C PHE A 168 -15.87 -3.24 0.30
N TYR A 169 -15.99 -1.94 -0.04
CA TYR A 169 -15.45 -0.86 0.81
C TYR A 169 -16.14 -0.75 2.17
N TYR A 170 -17.32 -1.34 2.32
CA TYR A 170 -18.13 -1.27 3.52
C TYR A 170 -18.28 -2.62 4.24
N LYS A 171 -17.56 -3.65 3.76
CA LYS A 171 -17.55 -5.02 4.29
C LYS A 171 -16.22 -5.33 4.99
N TYR A 172 -16.14 -6.50 5.61
CA TYR A 172 -14.91 -7.00 6.25
C TYR A 172 -13.69 -6.85 5.33
N GLY A 173 -12.60 -6.33 5.88
CA GLY A 173 -11.41 -5.98 5.13
C GLY A 173 -11.50 -4.63 4.38
N GLY A 174 -12.61 -3.90 4.53
CA GLY A 174 -12.84 -2.57 3.97
C GLY A 174 -12.85 -1.46 5.01
N GLY A 175 -13.57 -0.38 4.70
CA GLY A 175 -13.57 0.85 5.50
C GLY A 175 -12.37 1.76 5.19
N PRO A 176 -12.41 3.03 5.64
CA PRO A 176 -11.38 4.01 5.33
C PRO A 176 -10.00 3.64 5.88
N MET A 177 -9.95 2.86 6.98
CA MET A 177 -8.69 2.41 7.57
C MET A 177 -8.03 1.31 6.72
N PHE A 178 -8.79 0.32 6.24
CA PHE A 178 -8.22 -0.81 5.46
C PHE A 178 -8.06 -0.50 3.97
N ASP A 179 -8.85 0.44 3.43
CA ASP A 179 -8.69 0.89 2.05
C ASP A 179 -7.55 1.90 1.89
N MET A 180 -7.60 3.00 2.65
CA MET A 180 -6.67 4.13 2.49
C MET A 180 -5.61 4.22 3.59
N GLY A 181 -5.88 3.66 4.77
CA GLY A 181 -4.91 3.60 5.87
C GLY A 181 -3.55 3.04 5.46
N PRO A 182 -3.46 1.97 4.62
CA PRO A 182 -2.17 1.47 4.15
C PRO A 182 -1.28 2.54 3.52
N TYR A 183 -1.82 3.46 2.73
CA TYR A 183 -1.03 4.53 2.09
C TYR A 183 -0.48 5.51 3.13
N TYR A 184 -1.34 6.01 4.02
CA TYR A 184 -0.95 6.98 5.05
C TYR A 184 0.03 6.38 6.05
N LEU A 185 -0.28 5.18 6.55
CA LEU A 185 0.57 4.50 7.53
C LEU A 185 1.91 4.09 6.93
N THR A 186 1.94 3.55 5.71
CA THR A 186 3.21 3.21 5.05
C THR A 186 4.08 4.46 4.86
N ALA A 187 3.51 5.59 4.43
CA ALA A 187 4.24 6.83 4.34
C ALA A 187 4.78 7.28 5.71
N LEU A 188 3.93 7.28 6.75
CA LEU A 188 4.32 7.71 8.09
C LEU A 188 5.39 6.82 8.72
N VAL A 189 5.26 5.49 8.64
CA VAL A 189 6.28 4.60 9.20
C VAL A 189 7.60 4.65 8.41
N ASN A 190 7.54 4.95 7.12
CA ASN A 190 8.74 5.18 6.31
C ASN A 190 9.44 6.50 6.68
N LEU A 191 8.68 7.56 6.96
CA LEU A 191 9.20 8.89 7.29
C LEU A 191 9.61 9.00 8.76
N VAL A 192 8.79 8.51 9.69
CA VAL A 192 8.94 8.72 11.13
C VAL A 192 9.54 7.51 11.84
N GLY A 193 9.18 6.28 11.44
CA GLY A 193 9.70 5.06 12.02
C GLY A 193 8.61 4.13 12.58
N ASN A 194 9.02 3.14 13.39
CA ASN A 194 8.10 2.17 13.96
C ASN A 194 7.16 2.79 14.99
N VAL A 195 5.88 2.38 14.95
CA VAL A 195 4.88 2.69 15.97
C VAL A 195 4.97 1.67 17.10
N GLU A 196 4.87 2.12 18.35
CA GLU A 196 4.88 1.23 19.51
C GLU A 196 3.51 1.07 20.18
N ALA A 197 2.60 2.04 19.99
CA ALA A 197 1.25 1.97 20.54
C ALA A 197 0.28 2.89 19.79
N VAL A 198 -1.01 2.54 19.83
CA VAL A 198 -2.08 3.34 19.22
C VAL A 198 -3.27 3.48 20.17
N SER A 199 -3.99 4.62 20.06
CA SER A 199 -5.29 4.81 20.70
C SER A 199 -6.26 5.46 19.72
N ALA A 200 -7.53 5.01 19.68
CA ALA A 200 -8.48 5.51 18.73
C ALA A 200 -9.93 5.48 19.22
N MET A 201 -10.76 6.30 18.58
CA MET A 201 -12.21 6.22 18.59
C MET A 201 -12.68 5.87 17.18
N THR A 202 -13.72 5.06 17.09
CA THR A 202 -14.30 4.64 15.80
C THR A 202 -15.81 4.87 15.78
N ARG A 203 -16.35 5.07 14.57
CA ARG A 203 -17.78 5.26 14.36
C ARG A 203 -18.22 4.72 13.02
N THR A 204 -19.43 4.19 12.95
CA THR A 204 -20.19 3.98 11.71
C THR A 204 -21.32 5.00 11.70
N THR A 205 -21.17 6.07 10.92
CA THR A 205 -22.16 7.18 10.92
C THR A 205 -23.44 6.78 10.17
N PHE A 206 -23.27 6.18 8.99
CA PHE A 206 -24.38 5.72 8.16
C PHE A 206 -24.39 4.19 8.15
N LYS A 207 -25.49 3.59 8.60
CA LYS A 207 -25.67 2.12 8.62
C LYS A 207 -25.93 1.53 7.25
N GLU A 208 -26.38 2.37 6.31
CA GLU A 208 -26.68 2.02 4.94
C GLU A 208 -26.15 3.10 4.00
N ARG A 209 -25.74 2.69 2.81
CA ARG A 209 -25.28 3.56 1.73
C ARG A 209 -26.04 3.26 0.45
N LEU A 210 -26.59 4.30 -0.18
CA LEU A 210 -27.25 4.20 -1.47
C LEU A 210 -26.19 4.28 -2.59
N ILE A 211 -26.12 3.26 -3.42
CA ILE A 211 -25.27 3.27 -4.62
C ILE A 211 -25.93 4.16 -5.68
N THR A 212 -25.16 5.13 -6.18
CA THR A 212 -25.58 5.99 -7.28
C THR A 212 -24.73 5.80 -8.54
N SER A 213 -23.65 5.01 -8.46
CA SER A 213 -22.84 4.60 -9.60
C SER A 213 -23.46 3.44 -10.37
N GLN A 214 -23.15 3.31 -11.66
CA GLN A 214 -23.56 2.17 -12.48
C GLN A 214 -22.56 1.01 -12.30
N PRO A 215 -22.98 -0.26 -12.41
CA PRO A 215 -24.33 -0.75 -12.80
C PRO A 215 -25.33 -0.89 -11.63
N HIS A 216 -24.91 -0.70 -10.38
CA HIS A 216 -25.67 -0.99 -9.17
C HIS A 216 -26.52 0.20 -8.65
N ASN A 217 -26.80 1.19 -9.47
CA ASN A 217 -27.56 2.37 -9.08
C ASN A 217 -28.93 2.00 -8.48
N GLY A 218 -29.21 2.51 -7.28
CA GLY A 218 -30.44 2.25 -6.54
C GLY A 218 -30.34 1.12 -5.51
N GLU A 219 -29.25 0.34 -5.53
CA GLU A 219 -29.02 -0.69 -4.51
C GLU A 219 -28.50 -0.08 -3.20
N ILE A 220 -28.77 -0.77 -2.09
CA ILE A 220 -28.38 -0.32 -0.74
C ILE A 220 -27.30 -1.26 -0.19
N ILE A 221 -26.18 -0.69 0.21
CA ILE A 221 -25.11 -1.38 0.93
C ILE A 221 -25.41 -1.29 2.44
N LYS A 222 -25.41 -2.42 3.13
CA LYS A 222 -25.33 -2.45 4.60
C LYS A 222 -23.89 -2.32 5.03
N VAL A 223 -23.64 -1.40 5.96
CA VAL A 223 -22.28 -1.08 6.43
C VAL A 223 -21.94 -1.94 7.65
N ASP A 224 -20.92 -2.78 7.53
CA ASP A 224 -20.52 -3.74 8.56
C ASP A 224 -19.24 -3.35 9.31
N VAL A 225 -18.54 -2.31 8.83
CA VAL A 225 -17.25 -1.85 9.39
C VAL A 225 -17.33 -0.39 9.83
N PRO A 226 -16.46 0.08 10.73
CA PRO A 226 -16.35 1.50 11.03
C PRO A 226 -15.98 2.32 9.79
N THR A 227 -16.67 3.44 9.62
CA THR A 227 -16.46 4.38 8.51
C THR A 227 -15.76 5.66 8.91
N LEU A 228 -15.41 5.77 10.19
CA LEU A 228 -14.60 6.84 10.75
C LEU A 228 -13.66 6.28 11.82
N TYR A 229 -12.39 6.66 11.73
CA TYR A 229 -11.35 6.42 12.73
C TYR A 229 -10.68 7.76 13.05
N ALA A 230 -10.54 8.06 14.34
CA ALA A 230 -9.78 9.20 14.84
C ALA A 230 -8.90 8.72 15.98
N GLY A 231 -7.58 8.85 15.84
CA GLY A 231 -6.69 8.34 16.88
C GLY A 231 -5.26 8.82 16.78
N ASN A 232 -4.47 8.41 17.77
CA ASN A 232 -3.08 8.77 17.92
C ASN A 232 -2.17 7.55 17.88
N MET A 233 -0.92 7.78 17.48
CA MET A 233 0.17 6.83 17.44
C MET A 233 1.32 7.35 18.26
N ARG A 234 1.96 6.50 19.04
CA ARG A 234 3.25 6.75 19.66
C ARG A 234 4.32 6.00 18.90
N PHE A 235 5.33 6.68 18.43
CA PHE A 235 6.47 6.10 17.74
C PHE A 235 7.58 5.72 18.71
N VAL A 236 8.38 4.73 18.35
CA VAL A 236 9.51 4.24 19.17
C VAL A 236 10.54 5.35 19.49
N ASN A 237 10.69 6.32 18.59
CA ASN A 237 11.57 7.49 18.78
C ASN A 237 10.96 8.60 19.65
N GLY A 238 9.75 8.38 20.20
CA GLY A 238 9.05 9.32 21.07
C GLY A 238 8.13 10.32 20.34
N ALA A 239 8.18 10.40 19.01
CA ALA A 239 7.26 11.25 18.25
C ALA A 239 5.80 10.81 18.45
N ILE A 240 4.87 11.76 18.39
CA ILE A 240 3.43 11.49 18.48
C ILE A 240 2.76 11.83 17.16
N GLY A 241 1.99 10.88 16.63
CA GLY A 241 1.22 11.07 15.40
C GLY A 241 -0.28 11.07 15.63
N THR A 242 -1.02 11.75 14.76
CA THR A 242 -2.48 11.70 14.69
C THR A 242 -2.91 11.24 13.32
N LEU A 243 -3.88 10.30 13.27
CA LEU A 243 -4.49 9.85 12.03
C LEU A 243 -6.01 9.96 12.12
N TYR A 244 -6.61 10.60 11.12
CA TYR A 244 -8.05 10.69 10.93
C TYR A 244 -8.40 10.13 9.55
N THR A 245 -9.20 9.06 9.52
CA THR A 245 -9.68 8.48 8.25
C THR A 245 -11.20 8.34 8.26
N THR A 246 -11.87 8.78 7.19
CA THR A 246 -13.33 8.71 7.12
C THR A 246 -13.87 8.63 5.70
N PHE A 247 -14.99 7.90 5.55
CA PHE A 247 -15.87 7.87 4.37
C PHE A 247 -17.18 8.65 4.60
N ASP A 248 -17.29 9.43 5.68
CA ASP A 248 -18.56 10.02 6.11
C ASP A 248 -18.63 11.54 5.89
N VAL A 249 -17.58 12.16 5.37
CA VAL A 249 -17.45 13.63 5.36
C VAL A 249 -17.31 14.16 3.94
N TYR A 250 -18.18 15.11 3.57
CA TYR A 250 -18.00 15.93 2.37
C TYR A 250 -16.87 16.91 2.61
N TYR A 251 -15.75 16.71 1.91
CA TYR A 251 -14.56 17.54 2.08
C TYR A 251 -13.99 17.95 0.71
N PRO A 252 -13.93 19.26 0.44
CA PRO A 252 -13.45 19.76 -0.86
C PRO A 252 -11.92 19.89 -0.92
N GLY A 253 -11.21 19.60 0.17
CA GLY A 253 -9.76 19.70 0.26
C GLY A 253 -9.04 18.48 -0.31
N GLN A 254 -7.70 18.56 -0.28
CA GLN A 254 -6.81 17.48 -0.68
C GLN A 254 -6.39 16.63 0.54
N ALA A 255 -5.80 15.47 0.27
CA ALA A 255 -5.11 14.67 1.26
C ALA A 255 -4.10 15.53 2.04
N ARG A 256 -4.06 15.34 3.36
CA ARG A 256 -3.17 16.09 4.23
C ARG A 256 -2.31 15.12 5.02
N LEU A 257 -1.00 15.27 4.84
CA LEU A 257 0.01 14.52 5.56
C LEU A 257 1.16 15.47 5.89
N GLU A 258 1.51 15.56 7.15
CA GLU A 258 2.50 16.50 7.68
C GLU A 258 3.45 15.79 8.63
N VAL A 259 4.73 16.18 8.61
CA VAL A 259 5.74 15.73 9.57
C VAL A 259 6.37 16.96 10.23
N TYR A 260 6.37 16.98 11.55
CA TYR A 260 6.82 18.08 12.39
C TYR A 260 8.17 17.75 12.97
N GLY A 261 9.13 18.62 12.76
CA GLY A 261 10.46 18.57 13.38
C GLY A 261 10.72 19.78 14.27
N SER A 262 11.79 19.72 15.05
CA SER A 262 12.20 20.80 15.96
C SER A 262 12.64 22.08 15.23
N GLU A 263 13.01 21.99 13.95
CA GLU A 263 13.51 23.09 13.14
C GLU A 263 12.66 23.42 11.90
N GLY A 264 11.62 22.63 11.63
CA GLY A 264 10.76 22.86 10.47
C GLY A 264 9.63 21.86 10.35
N THR A 265 8.75 22.09 9.36
CA THR A 265 7.61 21.23 9.05
C THR A 265 7.64 20.85 7.60
N LEU A 266 7.47 19.55 7.31
CA LEU A 266 7.26 19.03 5.98
C LEU A 266 5.77 18.83 5.71
N PHE A 267 5.31 19.37 4.60
CA PHE A 267 4.00 19.07 4.02
C PHE A 267 4.23 18.01 2.95
N VAL A 268 3.82 16.79 3.27
CA VAL A 268 4.02 15.60 2.46
C VAL A 268 2.93 15.52 1.40
N PRO A 269 3.23 15.15 0.15
CA PRO A 269 2.20 14.97 -0.88
C PRO A 269 1.21 13.86 -0.53
N ASP A 270 0.14 13.74 -1.34
CA ASP A 270 -0.83 12.65 -1.20
C ASP A 270 -0.12 11.29 -1.21
N PRO A 271 -0.21 10.51 -0.12
CA PRO A 271 0.50 9.22 -0.04
C PRO A 271 -0.06 8.15 -0.98
N ASN A 272 -1.22 8.37 -1.62
CA ASN A 272 -1.74 7.52 -2.70
C ASN A 272 -1.13 7.87 -4.07
N GLY A 273 -0.35 8.96 -4.14
CA GLY A 273 0.43 9.37 -5.31
C GLY A 273 1.91 9.03 -5.21
N PHE A 274 2.64 9.25 -6.29
CA PHE A 274 4.10 9.05 -6.38
C PHE A 274 4.86 10.39 -6.43
N GLY A 275 4.20 11.47 -6.86
CA GLY A 275 4.80 12.79 -7.08
C GLY A 275 4.66 13.76 -5.92
N GLY A 276 4.78 15.04 -6.26
CA GLY A 276 4.63 16.17 -5.35
C GLY A 276 3.21 16.74 -5.28
N PRO A 277 3.06 17.95 -4.72
CA PRO A 277 4.15 18.84 -4.29
C PRO A 277 4.71 18.51 -2.91
N VAL A 278 5.99 18.68 -2.70
CA VAL A 278 6.66 18.67 -1.40
C VAL A 278 6.87 20.12 -0.96
N LYS A 279 6.45 20.48 0.27
CA LYS A 279 6.67 21.82 0.81
C LYS A 279 7.36 21.74 2.16
N LEU A 280 8.26 22.68 2.39
CA LEU A 280 9.00 22.84 3.64
C LEU A 280 8.74 24.22 4.23
N PHE A 281 8.36 24.26 5.51
CA PHE A 281 8.35 25.47 6.28
C PHE A 281 9.53 25.49 7.26
N LYS A 282 10.27 26.61 7.29
CA LYS A 282 11.27 26.89 8.33
C LYS A 282 11.02 28.25 8.96
N PRO A 283 11.22 28.39 10.29
CA PRO A 283 11.17 29.69 10.96
C PRO A 283 12.15 30.68 10.32
N GLY A 284 11.66 31.89 10.04
CA GLY A 284 12.45 32.95 9.39
C GLY A 284 12.61 32.85 7.87
N GLU A 285 12.34 31.68 7.28
CA GLU A 285 12.43 31.48 5.84
C GLU A 285 11.04 31.35 5.16
N GLY A 286 10.00 31.01 5.92
CA GLY A 286 8.65 30.78 5.42
C GLY A 286 8.46 29.44 4.72
N MET A 287 7.39 29.34 3.91
CA MET A 287 7.06 28.15 3.12
C MET A 287 7.80 28.17 1.80
N LYS A 288 8.37 27.02 1.42
CA LYS A 288 9.05 26.81 0.14
C LYS A 288 8.56 25.53 -0.52
N ASP A 289 8.38 25.56 -1.83
CA ASP A 289 8.24 24.35 -2.63
C ASP A 289 9.62 23.71 -2.81
N ILE A 290 9.69 22.38 -2.71
CA ILE A 290 10.92 21.60 -2.83
C ILE A 290 10.83 20.79 -4.12
N ASP A 291 11.86 20.92 -4.96
CA ASP A 291 11.99 20.10 -6.17
C ASP A 291 12.14 18.61 -5.82
N LEU A 292 11.50 17.76 -6.60
CA LEU A 292 11.61 16.31 -6.42
C LEU A 292 13.04 15.85 -6.75
N GLN A 293 13.64 15.08 -5.83
CA GLN A 293 15.04 14.66 -5.93
C GLN A 293 15.19 13.21 -6.40
N PHE A 294 14.10 12.51 -6.62
CA PHE A 294 14.06 11.10 -7.04
C PHE A 294 13.21 10.94 -8.29
N ASP A 295 13.39 9.81 -8.97
CA ASP A 295 12.56 9.41 -10.11
C ASP A 295 11.17 8.89 -9.66
N TYR A 296 10.34 8.55 -10.62
CA TYR A 296 8.98 8.04 -10.45
C TYR A 296 7.99 9.05 -9.84
N PRO A 297 7.82 10.24 -10.46
CA PRO A 297 6.81 11.20 -10.00
C PRO A 297 5.39 10.84 -10.44
N ASP A 298 5.24 9.97 -11.44
CA ASP A 298 3.95 9.53 -11.99
C ASP A 298 3.47 8.24 -11.33
N ASN A 299 2.26 7.78 -11.70
CA ASN A 299 1.70 6.53 -11.21
C ASN A 299 2.57 5.33 -11.62
N SER A 300 3.48 4.96 -10.74
CA SER A 300 4.51 3.93 -10.98
C SER A 300 4.24 2.63 -10.23
N ARG A 301 2.96 2.29 -9.99
CA ARG A 301 2.59 0.99 -9.38
C ARG A 301 3.26 -0.17 -10.10
N ALA A 302 3.69 -1.18 -9.35
CA ALA A 302 4.67 -2.22 -9.63
C ALA A 302 6.14 -1.81 -9.38
N LEU A 303 6.42 -0.59 -8.92
CA LEU A 303 7.77 -0.18 -8.52
C LEU A 303 8.30 -1.04 -7.37
N GLY A 304 7.45 -1.35 -6.38
CA GLY A 304 7.79 -2.25 -5.28
C GLY A 304 8.03 -3.70 -5.74
N LEU A 305 7.27 -4.17 -6.73
CA LEU A 305 7.51 -5.47 -7.36
C LEU A 305 8.84 -5.50 -8.13
N ALA A 306 9.17 -4.45 -8.87
CA ALA A 306 10.46 -4.32 -9.55
C ALA A 306 11.63 -4.27 -8.56
N ASP A 307 11.47 -3.57 -7.43
CA ASP A 307 12.46 -3.55 -6.33
C ASP A 307 12.65 -4.95 -5.70
N MET A 308 11.57 -5.71 -5.53
CA MET A 308 11.61 -7.09 -5.07
C MET A 308 12.30 -8.01 -6.08
N ALA A 309 12.03 -7.85 -7.37
CA ALA A 309 12.67 -8.62 -8.43
C ALA A 309 14.18 -8.35 -8.48
N LYS A 310 14.59 -7.10 -8.34
CA LYS A 310 16.03 -6.74 -8.23
C LYS A 310 16.67 -7.38 -7.00
N ALA A 311 15.97 -7.35 -5.86
CA ALA A 311 16.44 -8.00 -4.65
C ALA A 311 16.60 -9.53 -4.83
N LEU A 312 15.68 -10.18 -5.54
CA LEU A 312 15.77 -11.61 -5.87
C LEU A 312 17.02 -11.91 -6.71
N GLN A 313 17.39 -11.02 -7.63
CA GLN A 313 18.57 -11.18 -8.49
C GLN A 313 19.90 -10.90 -7.76
N THR A 314 19.90 -10.01 -6.77
CA THR A 314 21.13 -9.49 -6.13
C THR A 314 21.35 -10.00 -4.70
N GLY A 315 20.31 -10.53 -4.06
CA GLY A 315 20.35 -10.96 -2.66
C GLY A 315 20.25 -9.82 -1.63
N ARG A 316 20.02 -8.56 -2.08
CA ARG A 316 19.84 -7.43 -1.17
C ARG A 316 18.44 -7.45 -0.55
N PRO A 317 18.22 -6.76 0.58
CA PRO A 317 16.85 -6.49 1.06
C PRO A 317 16.07 -5.64 0.05
N PHE A 318 14.75 -5.77 0.03
CA PHE A 318 13.87 -4.93 -0.77
C PHE A 318 12.97 -4.05 0.11
N ARG A 319 12.54 -2.92 -0.44
CA ARG A 319 11.94 -1.84 0.34
C ARG A 319 10.50 -2.10 0.75
N ALA A 320 9.68 -2.58 -0.19
CA ALA A 320 8.27 -2.90 0.06
C ALA A 320 8.08 -4.32 0.62
N ASN A 321 8.85 -4.67 1.67
CA ASN A 321 8.87 -6.02 2.24
C ASN A 321 7.71 -6.27 3.23
N CYS A 322 7.48 -7.56 3.49
CA CYS A 322 6.38 -8.00 4.35
C CYS A 322 6.49 -7.54 5.81
N ASN A 323 7.68 -7.27 6.34
CA ASN A 323 7.79 -6.78 7.72
C ASN A 323 7.18 -5.38 7.85
N GLN A 324 7.39 -4.50 6.85
CA GLN A 324 6.76 -3.18 6.83
C GLN A 324 5.26 -3.28 6.61
N THR A 325 4.79 -4.09 5.65
CA THR A 325 3.36 -4.23 5.39
C THR A 325 2.61 -4.89 6.53
N PHE A 326 3.25 -5.84 7.24
CA PHE A 326 2.69 -6.47 8.45
C PHE A 326 2.62 -5.48 9.62
N HIS A 327 3.65 -4.63 9.80
CA HIS A 327 3.61 -3.58 10.82
C HIS A 327 2.45 -2.60 10.57
N VAL A 328 2.22 -2.22 9.32
CA VAL A 328 1.08 -1.38 8.91
C VAL A 328 -0.25 -2.09 9.19
N LEU A 329 -0.37 -3.39 8.89
CA LEU A 329 -1.57 -4.17 9.19
C LEU A 329 -1.85 -4.21 10.70
N GLU A 330 -0.82 -4.44 11.53
CA GLU A 330 -0.98 -4.45 12.98
C GLU A 330 -1.42 -3.09 13.53
N ILE A 331 -0.90 -1.99 12.99
CA ILE A 331 -1.33 -0.64 13.35
C ILE A 331 -2.82 -0.44 13.01
N MET A 332 -3.28 -0.84 11.81
CA MET A 332 -4.68 -0.72 11.41
C MET A 332 -5.61 -1.52 12.32
N GLU A 333 -5.26 -2.76 12.61
CA GLU A 333 -5.99 -3.60 13.57
C GLU A 333 -5.94 -3.03 14.99
N GLY A 334 -4.81 -2.47 15.40
CA GLY A 334 -4.64 -1.75 16.66
C GLY A 334 -5.62 -0.59 16.81
N PHE A 335 -5.79 0.23 15.77
CA PHE A 335 -6.79 1.30 15.74
C PHE A 335 -8.21 0.76 15.88
N ALA A 336 -8.55 -0.29 15.12
CA ALA A 336 -9.86 -0.91 15.20
C ALA A 336 -10.12 -1.53 16.58
N LYS A 337 -9.14 -2.20 17.16
CA LYS A 337 -9.20 -2.79 18.49
C LYS A 337 -9.34 -1.72 19.59
N SER A 338 -8.52 -0.67 19.52
CA SER A 338 -8.60 0.45 20.47
C SER A 338 -9.98 1.11 20.46
N GLY A 339 -10.55 1.31 19.27
CA GLY A 339 -11.91 1.87 19.13
C GLY A 339 -13.01 1.00 19.73
N ARG A 340 -12.83 -0.33 19.76
CA ARG A 340 -13.77 -1.27 20.40
C ARG A 340 -13.57 -1.36 21.91
N GLU A 341 -12.32 -1.40 22.37
CA GLU A 341 -11.95 -1.69 23.76
C GLU A 341 -11.79 -0.43 24.63
N GLY A 342 -11.62 0.74 24.00
CA GLY A 342 -11.55 2.04 24.69
C GLY A 342 -10.23 2.30 25.44
N HIS A 343 -9.15 1.62 25.07
CA HIS A 343 -7.82 1.83 25.65
C HIS A 343 -6.71 1.76 24.59
N GLU A 344 -5.50 2.17 24.99
CA GLU A 344 -4.30 2.08 24.15
C GLU A 344 -3.93 0.62 23.85
N ILE A 345 -3.59 0.32 22.62
CA ILE A 345 -3.15 -0.99 22.14
C ILE A 345 -1.66 -0.94 21.81
N PRO A 346 -0.83 -1.80 22.41
CA PRO A 346 0.57 -1.95 22.03
C PRO A 346 0.70 -2.58 20.64
N ILE A 347 1.71 -2.13 19.89
CA ILE A 347 2.10 -2.68 18.59
C ILE A 347 3.42 -3.44 18.79
N GLU A 348 3.40 -4.73 18.53
CA GLU A 348 4.51 -5.64 18.83
C GLU A 348 5.52 -5.78 17.69
N SER A 349 5.03 -5.75 16.44
CA SER A 349 5.88 -5.88 15.27
C SER A 349 6.85 -4.73 15.13
N ARG A 350 8.00 -5.03 14.52
CA ARG A 350 9.02 -4.05 14.15
C ARG A 350 9.54 -4.38 12.76
N PHE A 351 9.97 -3.37 12.04
CA PHE A 351 10.65 -3.55 10.78
C PHE A 351 11.89 -2.67 10.70
N GLU A 352 12.85 -3.10 9.91
CA GLU A 352 14.01 -2.28 9.58
C GLU A 352 13.67 -1.42 8.37
N ARG A 353 13.78 -0.10 8.56
CA ARG A 353 13.55 0.88 7.51
C ARG A 353 14.67 0.79 6.47
N GLN A 354 14.32 0.33 5.29
CA GLN A 354 15.28 0.11 4.21
C GLN A 354 15.87 1.44 3.69
N PRO A 355 17.03 1.42 3.04
CA PRO A 355 17.64 2.61 2.43
C PRO A 355 16.68 3.31 1.47
N GLN A 356 16.88 4.62 1.30
CA GLN A 356 16.21 5.41 0.27
C GLN A 356 16.44 4.80 -1.11
N MET A 357 15.60 5.16 -2.08
CA MET A 357 15.88 4.92 -3.50
C MET A 357 17.15 5.66 -3.90
N ASN A 358 17.88 5.13 -4.88
CA ASN A 358 19.05 5.83 -5.40
C ASN A 358 18.61 6.93 -6.38
N PRO A 359 18.87 8.22 -6.12
CA PRO A 359 18.45 9.30 -6.99
C PRO A 359 19.14 9.31 -8.37
N ALA A 360 20.22 8.55 -8.52
CA ALA A 360 20.98 8.44 -9.78
C ALA A 360 20.62 7.20 -10.61
N MET A 361 19.52 6.49 -10.28
CA MET A 361 19.07 5.34 -11.06
C MET A 361 18.69 5.73 -12.48
N GLU A 362 18.97 4.85 -13.43
CA GLU A 362 18.36 4.92 -14.76
C GLU A 362 16.88 4.56 -14.66
N HIS A 363 16.03 5.37 -15.31
CA HIS A 363 14.59 5.12 -15.33
C HIS A 363 14.25 3.70 -15.82
N GLY A 364 13.43 2.99 -15.06
CA GLY A 364 13.02 1.60 -15.35
C GLY A 364 14.01 0.52 -14.94
N ILE A 365 15.10 0.88 -14.26
CA ILE A 365 16.11 -0.06 -13.71
C ILE A 365 16.34 0.25 -12.23
N LEU A 366 16.15 -0.76 -11.36
CA LEU A 366 16.31 -0.60 -9.93
C LEU A 366 17.77 -0.83 -9.50
N ASP A 367 18.19 -0.15 -8.41
CA ASP A 367 19.52 -0.24 -7.79
C ASP A 367 19.76 -1.53 -7.01
#